data_3cae82acbb62e6518d890c728df91e43
#
_entry.id   3cae82acbb62e6518d890c728df91e43
#
_cell.length_a   1.000
_cell.length_b   1.000
_cell.length_c   1.000
_cell.angle_alpha   90.00
_cell.angle_beta   90.00
_cell.angle_gamma   90.00
#
_symmetry.space_group_name_H-M   'P 1'
#
loop_
_entity.id
_entity.type
_entity.pdbx_description
1 polymer ?
#
loop_
_entity_poly.entity_id
_entity_poly.type
_entity_poly.pdbx_seq_one_letter_code
_entity_poly.pdbx_strand_id
1 'polypeptide(L)'
;MDELKQFDDIAKLVQEGVEKCEQDVLATVFMQMQPNKKLRQEFTPSCLCELMDVLTNDDENVKRAIAENGYCRVDEICCGSGGISIAKCKGLKSRGIDVDKVFFLASDIDKRCCQMAVLQFTYMGMKAKVIQQDVLLLKTYGEYETLQLAYSQMEEWEKIARIAMVGKIETEAREAVLKKKGA
;
A
#
# COMPACT_ATOMS: atom_id res chain seq x y z
N MET A 1 -24.20 -17.83 10.30
CA MET A 1 -23.89 -18.22 8.90
C MET A 1 -24.32 -17.16 7.89
N ASP A 2 -25.32 -16.35 8.20
CA ASP A 2 -25.82 -15.26 7.33
C ASP A 2 -24.90 -14.04 7.26
N GLU A 3 -24.32 -13.61 8.39
CA GLU A 3 -23.47 -12.40 8.47
C GLU A 3 -22.14 -12.57 7.71
N LEU A 4 -21.51 -13.73 7.77
CA LEU A 4 -20.28 -14.00 7.04
C LEU A 4 -20.52 -13.98 5.52
N LYS A 5 -21.65 -14.54 5.08
CA LYS A 5 -22.01 -14.52 3.66
C LYS A 5 -22.30 -13.10 3.16
N GLN A 6 -23.00 -12.29 3.97
CA GLN A 6 -23.22 -10.87 3.64
C GLN A 6 -21.90 -10.09 3.57
N PHE A 7 -20.96 -10.37 4.48
CA PHE A 7 -19.64 -9.75 4.43
C PHE A 7 -18.89 -10.12 3.14
N ASP A 8 -18.87 -11.39 2.77
CA ASP A 8 -18.24 -11.86 1.53
C ASP A 8 -18.86 -11.22 0.28
N ASP A 9 -20.18 -11.10 0.24
CA ASP A 9 -20.89 -10.48 -0.88
C ASP A 9 -20.56 -8.99 -0.99
N ILE A 10 -20.50 -8.26 0.13
CA ILE A 10 -20.09 -6.84 0.17
C ILE A 10 -18.62 -6.69 -0.25
N ALA A 11 -17.73 -7.53 0.25
CA ALA A 11 -16.32 -7.50 -0.10
C ALA A 11 -16.11 -7.70 -1.61
N LYS A 12 -16.82 -8.65 -2.22
CA LYS A 12 -16.80 -8.86 -3.68
C LYS A 12 -17.30 -7.65 -4.46
N LEU A 13 -18.39 -7.03 -4.03
CA LEU A 13 -18.92 -5.83 -4.69
C LEU A 13 -17.93 -4.66 -4.65
N VAL A 14 -17.26 -4.46 -3.51
CA VAL A 14 -16.23 -3.42 -3.37
C VAL A 14 -15.04 -3.74 -4.28
N GLN A 15 -14.57 -5.00 -4.24
CA GLN A 15 -13.48 -5.45 -5.11
C GLN A 15 -13.80 -5.22 -6.59
N GLU A 16 -14.95 -5.70 -7.06
CA GLU A 16 -15.39 -5.50 -8.45
C GLU A 16 -15.50 -4.02 -8.82
N GLY A 17 -16.00 -3.17 -7.91
CA GLY A 17 -16.09 -1.74 -8.12
C GLY A 17 -14.72 -1.09 -8.28
N VAL A 18 -13.78 -1.42 -7.39
CA VAL A 18 -12.40 -0.90 -7.43
C VAL A 18 -11.66 -1.37 -8.69
N GLU A 19 -11.74 -2.67 -9.03
CA GLU A 19 -11.07 -3.24 -10.20
C GLU A 19 -11.62 -2.69 -11.53
N LYS A 20 -12.94 -2.46 -11.62
CA LYS A 20 -13.56 -1.95 -12.86
C LYS A 20 -13.37 -0.46 -13.06
N CYS A 21 -13.43 0.31 -11.98
CA CYS A 21 -13.42 1.78 -12.06
C CYS A 21 -12.03 2.36 -11.86
N GLU A 22 -11.15 1.64 -11.14
CA GLU A 22 -9.84 2.15 -10.67
C GLU A 22 -9.98 3.56 -10.07
N GLN A 23 -10.97 3.72 -9.19
CA GLN A 23 -11.35 4.98 -8.56
C GLN A 23 -11.68 4.75 -7.09
N ASP A 24 -11.81 5.85 -6.35
CA ASP A 24 -12.24 5.83 -4.95
C ASP A 24 -13.73 5.50 -4.84
N VAL A 25 -14.05 4.22 -4.78
CA VAL A 25 -15.43 3.71 -4.68
C VAL A 25 -16.00 3.95 -3.30
N LEU A 26 -15.18 3.73 -2.25
CA LEU A 26 -15.65 3.79 -0.86
C LEU A 26 -15.93 5.22 -0.41
N ALA A 27 -15.24 6.24 -0.94
CA ALA A 27 -15.60 7.64 -0.70
C ALA A 27 -17.04 7.92 -1.13
N THR A 28 -17.41 7.48 -2.33
CA THR A 28 -18.76 7.70 -2.88
C THR A 28 -19.83 7.05 -1.99
N VAL A 29 -19.61 5.79 -1.59
CA VAL A 29 -20.54 5.07 -0.71
C VAL A 29 -20.61 5.74 0.66
N PHE A 30 -19.48 6.10 1.26
CA PHE A 30 -19.40 6.73 2.56
C PHE A 30 -20.12 8.09 2.60
N MET A 31 -19.96 8.90 1.54
CA MET A 31 -20.65 10.19 1.41
C MET A 31 -22.17 10.03 1.34
N GLN A 32 -22.67 8.97 0.69
CA GLN A 32 -24.11 8.67 0.64
C GLN A 32 -24.68 8.21 1.99
N MET A 33 -23.87 7.53 2.82
CA MET A 33 -24.27 7.06 4.16
C MET A 33 -24.31 8.17 5.22
N GLN A 34 -24.15 9.41 4.85
CA GLN A 34 -24.06 10.59 5.73
C GLN A 34 -22.85 10.56 6.66
N PRO A 35 -21.70 11.05 6.21
CA PRO A 35 -20.52 11.18 7.04
C PRO A 35 -20.84 12.03 8.28
N ASN A 36 -20.08 11.81 9.33
CA ASN A 36 -20.27 12.49 10.61
C ASN A 36 -20.29 14.02 10.40
N LYS A 37 -21.46 14.64 10.49
CA LYS A 37 -21.67 16.09 10.28
C LYS A 37 -20.76 16.97 11.16
N LYS A 38 -20.27 16.42 12.28
CA LYS A 38 -19.36 17.13 13.19
C LYS A 38 -17.95 17.28 12.59
N LEU A 39 -17.46 16.33 11.81
CA LEU A 39 -16.13 16.37 11.23
C LEU A 39 -16.08 17.04 9.85
N ARG A 40 -17.25 17.35 9.25
CA ARG A 40 -17.33 17.95 7.89
C ARG A 40 -16.38 17.28 6.91
N GLN A 41 -16.33 15.93 6.95
CA GLN A 41 -15.48 15.16 6.06
C GLN A 41 -16.05 15.22 4.65
N GLU A 42 -15.24 15.73 3.73
CA GLU A 42 -15.52 15.73 2.29
C GLU A 42 -14.36 15.04 1.59
N PHE A 43 -14.68 14.10 0.69
CA PHE A 43 -13.67 13.41 -0.09
C PHE A 43 -13.45 14.13 -1.42
N THR A 44 -12.21 14.19 -1.86
CA THR A 44 -11.85 14.82 -3.12
C THR A 44 -12.46 14.03 -4.28
N PRO A 45 -13.25 14.65 -5.17
CA PRO A 45 -13.80 13.97 -6.34
C PRO A 45 -12.71 13.33 -7.21
N SER A 46 -12.97 12.13 -7.75
CA SER A 46 -11.99 11.38 -8.53
C SER A 46 -11.41 12.16 -9.71
N CYS A 47 -12.23 12.98 -10.39
CA CYS A 47 -11.74 13.83 -11.47
C CYS A 47 -10.71 14.88 -11.02
N LEU A 48 -10.81 15.38 -9.78
CA LEU A 48 -9.81 16.28 -9.22
C LEU A 48 -8.55 15.52 -8.81
N CYS A 49 -8.68 14.31 -8.27
CA CYS A 49 -7.54 13.45 -7.98
C CYS A 49 -6.74 13.13 -9.25
N GLU A 50 -7.43 12.79 -10.35
CA GLU A 50 -6.81 12.55 -11.67
C GLU A 50 -6.15 13.82 -12.22
N LEU A 51 -6.80 14.97 -12.09
CA LEU A 51 -6.19 16.26 -12.48
C LEU A 51 -4.93 16.55 -11.68
N MET A 52 -4.92 16.30 -10.37
CA MET A 52 -3.74 16.47 -9.52
C MET A 52 -2.59 15.57 -9.97
N ASP A 53 -2.85 14.29 -10.33
CA ASP A 53 -1.81 13.41 -10.86
C ASP A 53 -1.19 13.97 -12.15
N VAL A 54 -2.02 14.49 -13.06
CA VAL A 54 -1.53 15.11 -14.32
C VAL A 54 -0.73 16.37 -14.07
N LEU A 55 -1.19 17.24 -13.16
CA LEU A 55 -0.51 18.52 -12.87
C LEU A 55 0.81 18.34 -12.11
N THR A 56 0.89 17.32 -11.28
CA THR A 56 2.12 17.03 -10.51
C THR A 56 3.12 16.22 -11.29
N ASN A 57 2.88 15.94 -12.58
CA ASN A 57 3.66 15.07 -13.46
C ASN A 57 5.16 14.97 -13.09
N ASP A 58 5.49 14.02 -12.24
CA ASP A 58 6.83 13.78 -11.71
C ASP A 58 7.41 12.43 -12.17
N ASP A 59 6.91 11.89 -13.27
CA ASP A 59 7.25 10.57 -13.80
C ASP A 59 8.77 10.36 -13.95
N GLU A 60 9.49 11.39 -14.37
CA GLU A 60 10.95 11.33 -14.48
C GLU A 60 11.63 11.18 -13.11
N ASN A 61 11.10 11.82 -12.07
CA ASN A 61 11.58 11.65 -10.70
C ASN A 61 11.26 10.24 -10.17
N VAL A 62 10.08 9.71 -10.47
CA VAL A 62 9.68 8.35 -10.11
C VAL A 62 10.60 7.34 -10.79
N LYS A 63 10.81 7.45 -12.10
CA LYS A 63 11.72 6.56 -12.86
C LYS A 63 13.14 6.62 -12.34
N ARG A 64 13.66 7.82 -12.05
CA ARG A 64 14.99 8.02 -11.49
C ARG A 64 15.10 7.38 -10.11
N ALA A 65 14.15 7.59 -9.21
CA ALA A 65 14.14 6.98 -7.88
C ALA A 65 14.14 5.45 -7.95
N ILE A 66 13.35 4.87 -8.87
CA ILE A 66 13.32 3.43 -9.10
C ILE A 66 14.69 2.93 -9.63
N ALA A 67 15.32 3.67 -10.55
CA ALA A 67 16.61 3.29 -11.11
C ALA A 67 17.75 3.34 -10.06
N GLU A 68 17.75 4.37 -9.22
CA GLU A 68 18.79 4.60 -8.21
C GLU A 68 18.63 3.73 -6.95
N ASN A 69 17.38 3.56 -6.47
CA ASN A 69 17.10 2.95 -5.17
C ASN A 69 16.39 1.58 -5.28
N GLY A 70 15.95 1.18 -6.48
CA GLY A 70 15.13 -0.01 -6.70
C GLY A 70 13.64 0.22 -6.45
N TYR A 71 13.24 1.33 -5.84
CA TYR A 71 11.86 1.70 -5.58
C TYR A 71 11.67 3.22 -5.51
N CYS A 72 10.40 3.66 -5.61
CA CYS A 72 10.00 5.03 -5.33
C CYS A 72 8.96 5.06 -4.21
N ARG A 73 9.00 6.07 -3.32
CA ARG A 73 7.98 6.30 -2.29
C ARG A 73 7.11 7.48 -2.67
N VAL A 74 5.80 7.29 -2.54
CA VAL A 74 4.77 8.32 -2.69
C VAL A 74 4.06 8.51 -1.37
N ASP A 75 4.05 9.73 -0.84
CA ASP A 75 3.46 10.06 0.46
C ASP A 75 2.17 10.87 0.26
N GLU A 76 1.11 10.50 0.98
CA GLU A 76 -0.16 11.22 1.05
C GLU A 76 -0.58 11.43 2.50
N ILE A 77 -0.59 12.68 2.95
CA ILE A 77 -1.09 13.05 4.27
C ILE A 77 -2.56 13.46 4.18
N CYS A 78 -3.36 13.14 5.21
CA CYS A 78 -4.80 13.37 5.22
C CYS A 78 -5.50 12.67 4.04
N CYS A 79 -5.15 11.39 3.82
CA CYS A 79 -5.51 10.64 2.62
C CYS A 79 -7.02 10.37 2.46
N GLY A 80 -7.82 10.55 3.51
CA GLY A 80 -9.21 10.12 3.49
C GLY A 80 -9.30 8.62 3.14
N SER A 81 -10.07 8.28 2.13
CA SER A 81 -10.18 6.93 1.55
C SER A 81 -9.07 6.56 0.56
N GLY A 82 -8.10 7.46 0.31
CA GLY A 82 -6.95 7.21 -0.55
C GLY A 82 -7.12 7.62 -2.02
N GLY A 83 -8.07 8.51 -2.31
CA GLY A 83 -8.44 8.87 -3.69
C GLY A 83 -7.27 9.41 -4.53
N ILE A 84 -6.39 10.24 -3.94
CA ILE A 84 -5.23 10.81 -4.65
C ILE A 84 -4.19 9.72 -4.94
N SER A 85 -3.89 8.84 -3.96
CA SER A 85 -2.98 7.71 -4.18
C SER A 85 -3.49 6.73 -5.23
N ILE A 86 -4.82 6.47 -5.25
CA ILE A 86 -5.46 5.63 -6.28
C ILE A 86 -5.27 6.26 -7.67
N ALA A 87 -5.58 7.56 -7.82
CA ALA A 87 -5.41 8.27 -9.08
C ALA A 87 -3.94 8.28 -9.53
N LYS A 88 -3.00 8.49 -8.60
CA LYS A 88 -1.56 8.43 -8.87
C LYS A 88 -1.13 7.04 -9.34
N CYS A 89 -1.55 5.98 -8.67
CA CYS A 89 -1.25 4.60 -9.05
C CYS A 89 -1.77 4.29 -10.47
N LYS A 90 -3.03 4.65 -10.76
CA LYS A 90 -3.64 4.51 -12.08
C LYS A 90 -2.88 5.28 -13.16
N GLY A 91 -2.53 6.53 -12.88
CA GLY A 91 -1.75 7.37 -13.78
C GLY A 91 -0.38 6.78 -14.09
N LEU A 92 0.36 6.34 -13.07
CA LEU A 92 1.66 5.68 -13.25
C LEU A 92 1.56 4.42 -14.11
N LYS A 93 0.57 3.55 -13.84
CA LYS A 93 0.28 2.36 -14.68
C LYS A 93 0.04 2.74 -16.13
N SER A 94 -0.83 3.73 -16.38
CA SER A 94 -1.19 4.18 -17.75
C SER A 94 0.01 4.72 -18.52
N ARG A 95 1.00 5.28 -17.83
CA ARG A 95 2.25 5.79 -18.39
C ARG A 95 3.38 4.76 -18.45
N GLY A 96 3.07 3.48 -18.16
CA GLY A 96 4.00 2.35 -18.27
C GLY A 96 5.04 2.26 -17.16
N ILE A 97 4.79 2.90 -16.01
CA ILE A 97 5.66 2.80 -14.85
C ILE A 97 5.29 1.54 -14.05
N ASP A 98 6.31 0.78 -13.67
CA ASP A 98 6.17 -0.43 -12.86
C ASP A 98 5.76 -0.06 -11.41
N VAL A 99 4.47 -0.17 -11.12
CA VAL A 99 3.91 0.18 -9.80
C VAL A 99 4.29 -0.81 -8.71
N ASP A 100 4.80 -2.00 -9.05
CA ASP A 100 5.34 -2.95 -8.07
C ASP A 100 6.61 -2.41 -7.40
N LYS A 101 7.24 -1.42 -8.01
CA LYS A 101 8.37 -0.66 -7.46
C LYS A 101 7.98 0.65 -6.80
N VAL A 102 6.68 0.93 -6.67
CA VAL A 102 6.18 2.12 -5.99
C VAL A 102 5.56 1.73 -4.65
N PHE A 103 6.07 2.34 -3.59
CA PHE A 103 5.56 2.18 -2.24
C PHE A 103 4.74 3.42 -1.84
N PHE A 104 3.49 3.21 -1.44
CA PHE A 104 2.60 4.28 -1.02
C PHE A 104 2.56 4.35 0.51
N LEU A 105 2.83 5.54 1.06
CA LEU A 105 2.68 5.82 2.48
C LEU A 105 1.57 6.84 2.66
N ALA A 106 0.44 6.40 3.18
CA ALA A 106 -0.73 7.25 3.39
C ALA A 106 -1.01 7.44 4.87
N SER A 107 -1.62 8.55 5.25
CA SER A 107 -2.03 8.75 6.64
C SER A 107 -3.31 9.57 6.76
N ASP A 108 -4.12 9.24 7.77
CA ASP A 108 -5.31 10.00 8.16
C ASP A 108 -5.54 9.90 9.66
N ILE A 109 -6.28 10.85 10.23
CA ILE A 109 -6.66 10.83 11.64
C ILE A 109 -7.87 9.91 11.90
N ASP A 110 -8.79 9.79 10.94
CA ASP A 110 -9.98 8.97 11.06
C ASP A 110 -9.66 7.50 10.73
N LYS A 111 -9.83 6.63 11.73
CA LYS A 111 -9.63 5.18 11.58
C LYS A 111 -10.41 4.59 10.40
N ARG A 112 -11.63 5.05 10.14
CA ARG A 112 -12.48 4.54 9.05
C ARG A 112 -11.88 4.91 7.69
N CYS A 113 -11.35 6.14 7.57
CA CYS A 113 -10.63 6.56 6.38
C CYS A 113 -9.43 5.65 6.13
N CYS A 114 -8.60 5.39 7.13
CA CYS A 114 -7.47 4.47 7.01
C CYS A 114 -7.90 3.05 6.59
N GLN A 115 -9.00 2.54 7.16
CA GLN A 115 -9.54 1.23 6.82
C GLN A 115 -10.07 1.17 5.37
N MET A 116 -10.74 2.23 4.91
CA MET A 116 -11.17 2.34 3.52
C MET A 116 -9.97 2.40 2.57
N ALA A 117 -8.98 3.23 2.89
CA ALA A 117 -7.77 3.36 2.08
C ALA A 117 -7.03 2.03 1.93
N VAL A 118 -6.71 1.33 3.04
CA VAL A 118 -5.96 0.07 2.97
C VAL A 118 -6.73 -1.01 2.21
N LEU A 119 -8.06 -1.07 2.34
CA LEU A 119 -8.89 -2.02 1.62
C LEU A 119 -8.84 -1.77 0.11
N GLN A 120 -9.05 -0.52 -0.32
CA GLN A 120 -9.00 -0.14 -1.74
C GLN A 120 -7.61 -0.33 -2.33
N PHE A 121 -6.55 0.08 -1.61
CA PHE A 121 -5.17 -0.13 -2.05
C PHE A 121 -4.84 -1.62 -2.23
N THR A 122 -5.37 -2.49 -1.34
CA THR A 122 -5.21 -3.94 -1.48
C THR A 122 -5.86 -4.45 -2.77
N TYR A 123 -7.09 -4.04 -3.07
CA TYR A 123 -7.77 -4.45 -4.31
C TYR A 123 -7.14 -3.86 -5.59
N MET A 124 -6.52 -2.69 -5.48
CA MET A 124 -5.74 -2.08 -6.57
C MET A 124 -4.37 -2.75 -6.80
N GLY A 125 -3.98 -3.69 -5.95
CA GLY A 125 -2.66 -4.31 -6.01
C GLY A 125 -1.51 -3.40 -5.57
N MET A 126 -1.78 -2.36 -4.79
CA MET A 126 -0.77 -1.38 -4.38
C MET A 126 0.04 -1.90 -3.19
N LYS A 127 1.36 -1.68 -3.19
CA LYS A 127 2.22 -1.85 -2.01
C LYS A 127 2.11 -0.60 -1.16
N ALA A 128 1.34 -0.66 -0.08
CA ALA A 128 1.05 0.53 0.72
C ALA A 128 1.01 0.25 2.22
N LYS A 129 1.42 1.26 2.97
CA LYS A 129 1.22 1.36 4.42
C LYS A 129 0.34 2.57 4.70
N VAL A 130 -0.69 2.37 5.51
CA VAL A 130 -1.62 3.42 5.94
C VAL A 130 -1.48 3.61 7.44
N ILE A 131 -1.22 4.83 7.88
CA ILE A 131 -0.98 5.17 9.28
C ILE A 131 -2.15 6.00 9.80
N GLN A 132 -2.81 5.51 10.84
CA GLN A 132 -3.75 6.34 11.59
C GLN A 132 -2.96 7.27 12.50
N GLN A 133 -2.90 8.56 12.15
CA GLN A 133 -2.16 9.55 12.94
C GLN A 133 -2.75 10.95 12.86
N ASP A 134 -2.53 11.70 13.93
CA ASP A 134 -2.63 13.15 13.90
C ASP A 134 -1.30 13.72 13.37
N VAL A 135 -1.30 14.19 12.13
CA VAL A 135 -0.08 14.70 11.46
C VAL A 135 0.42 16.01 12.05
N LEU A 136 -0.45 16.78 12.71
CA LEU A 136 -0.07 18.05 13.36
C LEU A 136 0.61 17.79 14.70
N LEU A 137 0.11 16.82 15.47
CA LEU A 137 0.67 16.43 16.75
C LEU A 137 1.72 15.32 16.65
N LEU A 138 1.95 14.78 15.48
CA LEU A 138 2.84 13.63 15.19
C LEU A 138 2.51 12.42 16.07
N LYS A 139 1.22 12.21 16.36
CA LYS A 139 0.76 11.13 17.23
C LYS A 139 0.14 10.01 16.41
N THR A 140 0.75 8.83 16.46
CA THR A 140 0.27 7.61 15.79
C THR A 140 -0.69 6.84 16.71
N TYR A 141 -1.77 6.33 16.13
CA TYR A 141 -2.79 5.54 16.80
C TYR A 141 -2.88 4.11 16.27
N GLY A 142 -2.44 3.85 15.04
CA GLY A 142 -2.45 2.53 14.42
C GLY A 142 -1.78 2.54 13.05
N GLU A 143 -1.45 1.34 12.58
CA GLU A 143 -0.82 1.12 11.28
C GLU A 143 -1.50 -0.05 10.58
N TYR A 144 -1.64 0.06 9.26
CA TYR A 144 -2.27 -0.93 8.40
C TYR A 144 -1.38 -1.13 7.17
N GLU A 145 -1.27 -2.36 6.71
CA GLU A 145 -0.48 -2.69 5.51
C GLU A 145 -1.35 -3.45 4.51
N THR A 146 -1.12 -3.21 3.23
CA THR A 146 -1.78 -3.98 2.17
C THR A 146 -1.20 -5.39 2.10
N LEU A 147 -1.97 -6.34 1.58
CA LEU A 147 -1.50 -7.72 1.39
C LEU A 147 -0.27 -7.78 0.50
N GLN A 148 -0.20 -6.95 -0.54
CA GLN A 148 0.94 -6.87 -1.46
C GLN A 148 2.23 -6.48 -0.75
N LEU A 149 2.15 -5.52 0.19
CA LEU A 149 3.31 -5.14 1.00
C LEU A 149 3.71 -6.28 1.93
N ALA A 150 2.76 -6.86 2.65
CA ALA A 150 3.01 -7.96 3.58
C ALA A 150 3.66 -9.17 2.87
N TYR A 151 3.15 -9.56 1.71
CA TYR A 151 3.74 -10.65 0.91
C TYR A 151 5.16 -10.32 0.43
N SER A 152 5.41 -9.10 -0.04
CA SER A 152 6.76 -8.71 -0.49
C SER A 152 7.78 -8.75 0.65
N GLN A 153 7.38 -8.39 1.86
CA GLN A 153 8.23 -8.51 3.05
C GLN A 153 8.49 -9.97 3.42
N MET A 154 7.49 -10.84 3.35
CA MET A 154 7.66 -12.28 3.60
C MET A 154 8.65 -12.91 2.62
N GLU A 155 8.53 -12.62 1.32
CA GLU A 155 9.47 -13.11 0.31
C GLU A 155 10.91 -12.66 0.58
N GLU A 156 11.09 -11.42 1.02
CA GLU A 156 12.40 -10.89 1.38
C GLU A 156 12.97 -11.61 2.62
N TRP A 157 12.15 -11.82 3.65
CA TRP A 157 12.54 -12.60 4.84
C TRP A 157 12.92 -14.05 4.49
N GLU A 158 12.18 -14.70 3.59
CA GLU A 158 12.51 -16.03 3.11
C GLU A 158 13.87 -16.08 2.38
N LYS A 159 14.16 -15.07 1.54
CA LYS A 159 15.47 -14.96 0.87
C LYS A 159 16.59 -14.79 1.89
N ILE A 160 16.41 -13.91 2.88
CA ILE A 160 17.39 -13.69 3.96
C ILE A 160 17.61 -14.99 4.74
N ALA A 161 16.54 -15.68 5.12
CA ALA A 161 16.63 -16.94 5.85
C ALA A 161 17.36 -18.04 5.05
N ARG A 162 17.11 -18.15 3.74
CA ARG A 162 17.84 -19.08 2.85
C ARG A 162 19.35 -18.76 2.78
N ILE A 163 19.71 -17.47 2.63
CA ILE A 163 21.10 -17.03 2.60
C ILE A 163 21.80 -17.35 3.92
N ALA A 164 21.14 -17.06 5.05
CA ALA A 164 21.67 -17.35 6.38
C ALA A 164 21.86 -18.87 6.61
N MET A 165 20.93 -19.70 6.11
CA MET A 165 21.03 -21.14 6.19
C MET A 165 22.21 -21.70 5.36
N VAL A 166 22.38 -21.20 4.15
CA VAL A 166 23.51 -21.59 3.27
C VAL A 166 24.84 -21.20 3.92
N GLY A 167 24.95 -19.96 4.42
CA GLY A 167 26.16 -19.50 5.11
C GLY A 167 26.52 -20.35 6.36
N LYS A 168 25.52 -20.81 7.10
CA LYS A 168 25.71 -21.69 8.24
C LYS A 168 26.25 -23.07 7.81
N ILE A 169 25.68 -23.65 6.73
CA ILE A 169 26.14 -24.94 6.17
C ILE A 169 27.59 -24.83 5.68
N GLU A 170 27.95 -23.76 4.99
CA GLU A 170 29.32 -23.54 4.53
C GLU A 170 30.32 -23.41 5.68
N THR A 171 29.95 -22.73 6.77
CA THR A 171 30.79 -22.59 7.95
C THR A 171 31.01 -23.93 8.63
N GLU A 172 29.93 -24.71 8.85
CA GLU A 172 30.02 -26.04 9.45
C GLU A 172 30.86 -27.02 8.58
N ALA A 173 30.72 -26.93 7.26
CA ALA A 173 31.55 -27.73 6.34
C ALA A 173 33.04 -27.36 6.40
N ARG A 174 33.37 -26.08 6.48
CA ARG A 174 34.77 -25.61 6.63
C ARG A 174 35.38 -26.08 7.95
N GLU A 175 34.64 -26.00 9.07
CA GLU A 175 35.10 -26.49 10.36
C GLU A 175 35.34 -28.00 10.38
N ALA A 176 34.43 -28.75 9.74
CA ALA A 176 34.57 -30.21 9.62
C ALA A 176 35.81 -30.63 8.82
N VAL A 177 36.14 -29.87 7.73
CA VAL A 177 37.38 -30.09 6.93
C VAL A 177 38.64 -29.74 7.73
N LEU A 178 38.61 -28.68 8.50
CA LEU A 178 39.73 -28.26 9.35
C LEU A 178 40.00 -29.28 10.47
N LYS A 179 38.96 -29.82 11.10
CA LYS A 179 39.10 -30.88 12.10
C LYS A 179 39.69 -32.17 11.52
N LYS A 180 39.40 -32.51 10.26
CA LYS A 180 39.98 -33.69 9.60
C LYS A 180 41.44 -33.50 9.18
N LYS A 181 41.91 -32.25 8.98
CA LYS A 181 43.30 -31.96 8.58
C LYS A 181 44.23 -31.77 9.79
N GLY A 182 43.70 -31.63 10.99
CA GLY A 182 44.47 -31.47 12.22
C GLY A 182 44.60 -32.73 13.08
N ALA A 183 44.07 -33.85 12.58
CA ALA A 183 44.26 -35.22 13.15
C ALA A 183 45.12 -36.04 12.24
#